data_0983461f52856038640442a910af1118
#
_entry.id   0983461f52856038640442a910af1118
#
_cell.length_a   1.000
_cell.length_b   1.000
_cell.length_c   1.000
_cell.angle_alpha   90.00
_cell.angle_beta   90.00
_cell.angle_gamma   90.00
#
_symmetry.space_group_name_H-M   'P 1'
#
loop_
_entity.id
_entity.type
_entity.pdbx_description
1 polymer ?
#
loop_
_entity_poly.entity_id
_entity_poly.type
_entity_poly.pdbx_seq_one_letter_code
_entity_poly.pdbx_strand_id
1 'polypeptide(L)'
;MPQVFKIGSFWVYFWANENKPLEPVHVHAAKGKPTANATKFWITRSGKTLLANNNSDYSAKMLNYLSKAIEANKDIIIEKWLEFFGEINYYC
;
A
#
# COMPACT_ATOMS: atom_id res chain seq x y z
N MET A 1 -2.40 5.58 12.36
CA MET A 1 -1.94 4.89 11.14
C MET A 1 -2.82 3.67 10.88
N PRO A 2 -3.61 3.69 9.79
CA PRO A 2 -4.42 2.53 9.46
C PRO A 2 -3.57 1.36 8.97
N GLN A 3 -3.56 0.29 9.73
CA GLN A 3 -2.93 -0.95 9.33
C GLN A 3 -3.98 -1.76 8.57
N VAL A 4 -3.64 -2.22 7.37
CA VAL A 4 -4.57 -3.00 6.55
C VAL A 4 -4.42 -4.49 6.85
N PHE A 5 -3.20 -5.02 6.73
CA PHE A 5 -2.93 -6.41 7.08
C PHE A 5 -1.43 -6.60 7.31
N LYS A 6 -1.08 -7.80 7.77
CA LYS A 6 0.31 -8.18 8.02
C LYS A 6 0.63 -9.44 7.23
N ILE A 7 1.81 -9.47 6.60
CA ILE A 7 2.30 -10.63 5.86
C ILE A 7 3.65 -11.01 6.44
N GLY A 8 3.72 -12.18 7.09
CA GLY A 8 4.95 -12.58 7.75
C GLY A 8 5.38 -11.47 8.71
N SER A 9 6.57 -10.92 8.51
CA SER A 9 7.08 -9.82 9.32
C SER A 9 6.81 -8.44 8.73
N PHE A 10 6.04 -8.36 7.63
CA PHE A 10 5.75 -7.09 6.96
C PHE A 10 4.40 -6.55 7.36
N TRP A 11 4.36 -5.24 7.65
CA TRP A 11 3.12 -4.48 7.85
C TRP A 11 2.74 -3.83 6.54
N VAL A 12 1.48 -3.92 6.16
CA VAL A 12 0.94 -3.22 4.99
C VAL A 12 -0.06 -2.21 5.51
N TYR A 13 0.13 -0.94 5.18
CA TYR A 13 -0.59 0.16 5.80
C TYR A 13 -0.61 1.39 4.90
N PHE A 14 -1.44 2.38 5.26
CA PHE A 14 -1.38 3.71 4.69
C PHE A 14 -1.53 4.73 5.82
N TRP A 15 -1.28 6.00 5.51
CA TRP A 15 -1.37 7.05 6.51
C TRP A 15 -2.73 7.74 6.43
N ALA A 16 -3.36 8.04 7.57
CA ALA A 16 -4.70 8.62 7.63
C ALA A 16 -4.77 10.06 7.13
N ASN A 17 -3.63 10.73 6.98
CA ASN A 17 -3.57 12.12 6.55
C ASN A 17 -3.25 12.29 5.06
N GLU A 18 -3.62 11.32 4.22
CA GLU A 18 -3.30 11.32 2.79
C GLU A 18 -4.30 12.08 1.93
N ASN A 19 -5.04 13.05 2.49
CA ASN A 19 -6.12 13.68 1.76
C ASN A 19 -6.03 15.20 1.65
N LYS A 20 -4.83 15.72 1.36
CA LYS A 20 -4.67 17.18 1.19
C LYS A 20 -3.70 17.52 0.05
N PRO A 21 -4.02 17.29 -1.21
CA PRO A 21 -5.18 16.59 -1.77
C PRO A 21 -5.09 15.09 -1.57
N LEU A 22 -6.19 14.38 -1.76
CA LEU A 22 -6.20 12.92 -1.64
C LEU A 22 -5.32 12.30 -2.72
N GLU A 23 -4.33 11.52 -2.29
CA GLU A 23 -3.49 10.78 -3.21
C GLU A 23 -4.26 9.57 -3.79
N PRO A 24 -3.83 9.07 -4.95
CA PRO A 24 -4.35 7.79 -5.44
C PRO A 24 -4.15 6.68 -4.40
N VAL A 25 -5.01 5.68 -4.43
CA VAL A 25 -4.95 4.58 -3.46
C VAL A 25 -3.59 3.89 -3.51
N HIS A 26 -3.00 3.70 -2.34
CA HIS A 26 -1.69 3.09 -2.22
C HIS A 26 -1.51 2.46 -0.84
N VAL A 27 -0.48 1.65 -0.71
CA VAL A 27 -0.05 1.12 0.58
C VAL A 27 1.46 1.20 0.68
N HIS A 28 1.94 1.26 1.90
CA HIS A 28 3.35 1.10 2.24
C HIS A 28 3.55 -0.30 2.79
N ALA A 29 4.74 -0.85 2.58
CA ALA A 29 5.12 -2.14 3.16
C ALA A 29 6.41 -1.94 3.94
N ALA A 30 6.39 -2.26 5.22
CA ALA A 30 7.55 -2.13 6.07
C ALA A 30 7.75 -3.38 6.90
N LYS A 31 8.99 -3.86 6.94
CA LYS A 31 9.36 -4.97 7.81
C LYS A 31 9.54 -4.42 9.21
N GLY A 32 8.81 -4.99 10.15
CA GLY A 32 8.85 -4.51 11.52
C GLY A 32 8.05 -3.23 11.69
N LYS A 33 8.66 -2.20 12.25
CA LYS A 33 7.95 -0.98 12.60
C LYS A 33 7.59 -0.14 11.37
N PRO A 34 6.35 0.33 11.22
CA PRO A 34 5.96 1.22 10.13
C PRO A 34 6.72 2.53 10.17
N THR A 35 7.13 3.01 8.99
CA THR A 35 7.82 4.30 8.85
C THR A 35 7.14 5.14 7.77
N ALA A 36 7.36 6.45 7.80
CA ALA A 36 6.75 7.37 6.85
C ALA A 36 7.23 7.16 5.41
N ASN A 37 8.48 6.70 5.25
CA ASN A 37 9.12 6.60 3.94
C ASN A 37 9.33 5.15 3.49
N ALA A 38 8.53 4.21 4.00
CA ALA A 38 8.64 2.82 3.58
C ALA A 38 8.27 2.65 2.10
N THR A 39 8.72 1.55 1.51
CA THR A 39 8.41 1.19 0.14
C THR A 39 6.92 1.32 -0.12
N LYS A 40 6.55 1.93 -1.26
CA LYS A 40 5.18 2.31 -1.59
C LYS A 40 4.72 1.67 -2.89
N PHE A 41 3.51 1.16 -2.88
CA PHE A 41 2.87 0.56 -4.05
C PHE A 41 1.54 1.25 -4.34
N TRP A 42 1.34 1.68 -5.60
CA TRP A 42 0.03 2.12 -6.06
C TRP A 42 -0.84 0.89 -6.31
N ILE A 43 -2.14 1.03 -6.03
CA ILE A 43 -3.13 0.03 -6.46
C ILE A 43 -3.78 0.58 -7.73
N THR A 44 -3.70 -0.16 -8.84
CA THR A 44 -4.25 0.30 -10.11
C THR A 44 -5.70 -0.12 -10.28
N ARG A 45 -6.40 0.48 -11.26
CA ARG A 45 -7.79 0.12 -11.54
C ARG A 45 -7.97 -1.34 -11.92
N SER A 46 -6.96 -1.93 -12.54
CA SER A 46 -7.01 -3.34 -12.94
C SER A 46 -6.80 -4.30 -11.76
N GLY A 47 -6.50 -3.76 -10.57
CA GLY A 47 -6.24 -4.58 -9.40
C GLY A 47 -4.79 -5.04 -9.28
N LYS A 48 -3.92 -4.52 -10.13
CA LYS A 48 -2.49 -4.80 -10.07
C LYS A 48 -1.80 -3.74 -9.22
N THR A 49 -0.55 -3.98 -8.86
CA THR A 49 0.26 -2.99 -8.16
C THR A 49 1.24 -2.34 -9.11
N LEU A 50 1.65 -1.13 -8.76
CA LEU A 50 2.70 -0.42 -9.46
C LEU A 50 3.62 0.17 -8.40
N LEU A 51 4.90 -0.16 -8.46
CA LEU A 51 5.87 0.32 -7.46
C LEU A 51 6.04 1.84 -7.61
N ALA A 52 5.72 2.58 -6.56
CA ALA A 52 5.89 4.03 -6.54
C ALA A 52 7.31 4.41 -6.13
N ASN A 53 7.85 3.73 -5.12
CA ASN A 53 9.24 3.89 -4.71
C ASN A 53 9.68 2.66 -3.91
N ASN A 54 10.99 2.45 -3.83
CA ASN A 54 11.56 1.37 -3.04
C ASN A 54 12.55 1.95 -2.02
N ASN A 55 12.05 2.87 -1.20
CA ASN A 55 12.90 3.53 -0.21
C ASN A 55 13.46 2.58 0.85
N SER A 56 12.80 1.45 1.06
CA SER A 56 13.28 0.42 1.98
C SER A 56 14.39 -0.44 1.39
N ASP A 57 14.68 -0.26 0.09
CA ASP A 57 15.74 -0.99 -0.61
C ASP A 57 15.56 -2.51 -0.55
N TYR A 58 14.34 -2.97 -0.78
CA TYR A 58 14.06 -4.40 -0.85
C TYR A 58 14.54 -4.98 -2.17
N SER A 59 14.93 -6.26 -2.16
CA SER A 59 15.35 -6.96 -3.38
C SER A 59 14.18 -7.13 -4.35
N ALA A 60 14.49 -7.37 -5.62
CA ALA A 60 13.47 -7.62 -6.64
C ALA A 60 12.58 -8.81 -6.26
N LYS A 61 13.16 -9.83 -5.67
CA LYS A 61 12.42 -11.00 -5.20
C LYS A 61 11.42 -10.62 -4.10
N MET A 62 11.85 -9.77 -3.16
CA MET A 62 10.98 -9.33 -2.08
C MET A 62 9.89 -8.41 -2.60
N LEU A 63 10.21 -7.50 -3.53
CA LEU A 63 9.22 -6.62 -4.13
C LEU A 63 8.14 -7.43 -4.86
N ASN A 64 8.54 -8.48 -5.58
CA ASN A 64 7.59 -9.35 -6.26
C ASN A 64 6.67 -10.09 -5.28
N TYR A 65 7.24 -10.57 -4.19
CA TYR A 65 6.47 -11.23 -3.12
C TYR A 65 5.43 -10.28 -2.53
N LEU A 66 5.84 -9.08 -2.18
CA LEU A 66 4.95 -8.07 -1.61
C LEU A 66 3.87 -7.64 -2.61
N SER A 67 4.26 -7.44 -3.85
CA SER A 67 3.34 -7.04 -4.91
C SER A 67 2.21 -8.06 -5.09
N LYS A 68 2.55 -9.33 -5.16
CA LYS A 68 1.56 -10.40 -5.32
C LYS A 68 0.64 -10.52 -4.11
N ALA A 69 1.19 -10.37 -2.91
CA ALA A 69 0.41 -10.43 -1.69
C ALA A 69 -0.56 -9.24 -1.58
N ILE A 70 -0.10 -8.06 -1.97
CA ILE A 70 -0.94 -6.86 -1.97
C ILE A 70 -2.07 -7.03 -3.00
N GLU A 71 -1.76 -7.52 -4.19
CA GLU A 71 -2.78 -7.76 -5.22
C GLU A 71 -3.83 -8.77 -4.76
N ALA A 72 -3.40 -9.82 -4.06
CA ALA A 72 -4.32 -10.82 -3.53
C ALA A 72 -5.27 -10.24 -2.47
N ASN A 73 -4.87 -9.16 -1.82
CA ASN A 73 -5.64 -8.53 -0.74
C ASN A 73 -6.17 -7.14 -1.13
N LYS A 74 -6.22 -6.83 -2.43
CA LYS A 74 -6.61 -5.51 -2.90
C LYS A 74 -8.00 -5.07 -2.44
N ASP A 75 -8.94 -6.00 -2.34
CA ASP A 75 -10.30 -5.66 -1.94
C ASP A 75 -10.37 -5.17 -0.50
N ILE A 76 -9.56 -5.77 0.38
CA ILE A 76 -9.46 -5.34 1.77
C ILE A 76 -8.85 -3.94 1.83
N ILE A 77 -7.85 -3.68 1.01
CA ILE A 77 -7.19 -2.37 0.96
C ILE A 77 -8.18 -1.30 0.50
N ILE A 78 -8.91 -1.57 -0.58
CA ILE A 78 -9.88 -0.63 -1.14
C ILE A 78 -10.99 -0.34 -0.13
N GLU A 79 -11.50 -1.37 0.52
CA GLU A 79 -12.53 -1.22 1.54
C GLU A 79 -12.05 -0.34 2.70
N LYS A 80 -10.85 -0.61 3.19
CA LYS A 80 -10.28 0.16 4.29
C LYS A 80 -10.03 1.61 3.88
N TRP A 81 -9.56 1.82 2.65
CA TRP A 81 -9.31 3.16 2.12
C TRP A 81 -10.61 3.96 2.07
N LEU A 82 -11.69 3.35 1.56
CA LEU A 82 -12.99 4.00 1.48
C LEU A 82 -13.57 4.31 2.85
N GLU A 83 -13.35 3.44 3.84
CA GLU A 83 -13.78 3.70 5.21
C GLU A 83 -13.13 4.96 5.77
N PHE A 84 -11.86 5.20 5.46
CA PHE A 84 -11.12 6.33 6.00
C PHE A 84 -11.33 7.63 5.21
N PHE A 85 -11.42 7.54 3.89
CA PHE A 85 -11.42 8.75 3.05
C PHE A 85 -12.74 9.02 2.34
N GLY A 86 -13.61 8.04 2.23
CA GLY A 86 -14.92 8.19 1.60
C GLY A 86 -14.90 8.31 0.08
N GLU A 87 -13.71 8.29 -0.54
CA GLU A 87 -13.55 8.36 -1.98
C GLU A 87 -12.25 7.68 -2.36
N ILE A 88 -12.10 7.35 -3.63
CA ILE A 88 -10.92 6.65 -4.11
C ILE A 88 -10.54 7.16 -5.50
N ASN A 89 -9.24 7.39 -5.70
CA ASN A 89 -8.65 7.73 -6.99
C ASN A 89 -7.59 6.70 -7.30
N TYR A 90 -7.34 6.47 -8.59
CA TYR A 90 -6.31 5.54 -9.02
C TYR A 90 -5.23 6.29 -9.80
N TYR A 91 -3.99 5.91 -9.57
CA TYR A 91 -2.88 6.50 -10.29
C TYR A 91 -2.95 6.16 -11.79
N CYS A 92 -3.37 4.94 -12.10
CA CYS A 92 -3.59 4.54 -13.50
C CYS A 92 -4.58 3.37 -13.61
#